data_2cc117faafdfe145bca7566671f47ae1
#
_entry.id   2cc117faafdfe145bca7566671f47ae1
#
_cell.length_a   1.000
_cell.length_b   1.000
_cell.length_c   1.000
_cell.angle_alpha   90.00
_cell.angle_beta   90.00
_cell.angle_gamma   90.00
#
_symmetry.space_group_name_H-M   'P 1'
#
loop_
_entity.id
_entity.type
_entity.pdbx_description
1 polymer ?
#
loop_
_entity_poly.entity_id
_entity_poly.type
_entity_poly.pdbx_seq_one_letter_code
_entity_poly.pdbx_strand_id
1 'polypeptide(L)' 'MSKQAVKTAVKAVLDATSDALDEIPASPYSCSAAQLKIRATLENVADQLLHLLVFINLDGDEQ' A
#
# COMPACT_ATOMS: atom_id res chain seq x y z
N MET A 1 -0.57 -10.70 18.78
CA MET A 1 -1.53 -10.31 17.75
C MET A 1 -1.72 -11.47 16.80
N SER A 2 -2.91 -11.74 16.39
CA SER A 2 -3.15 -12.86 15.49
C SER A 2 -2.75 -12.51 14.06
N LYS A 3 -2.49 -13.52 13.26
CA LYS A 3 -2.17 -13.32 11.86
C LYS A 3 -3.33 -12.67 11.13
N GLN A 4 -4.54 -13.02 11.49
CA GLN A 4 -5.72 -12.44 10.85
C GLN A 4 -5.79 -10.94 11.13
N ALA A 5 -5.50 -10.51 12.36
CA ALA A 5 -5.52 -9.11 12.70
C ALA A 5 -4.43 -8.35 11.93
N VAL A 6 -3.25 -8.92 11.81
CA VAL A 6 -2.17 -8.31 11.04
C VAL A 6 -2.54 -8.20 9.57
N LYS A 7 -3.09 -9.26 9.01
CA LYS A 7 -3.50 -9.28 7.62
C LYS A 7 -4.56 -8.22 7.35
N THR A 8 -5.55 -8.10 8.23
CA THR A 8 -6.60 -7.10 8.09
C THR A 8 -6.03 -5.69 8.14
N ALA A 9 -5.10 -5.45 9.07
CA ALA A 9 -4.47 -4.15 9.20
C ALA A 9 -3.66 -3.78 7.94
N VAL A 10 -2.90 -4.73 7.42
CA VAL A 10 -2.11 -4.49 6.21
C VAL A 10 -3.02 -4.19 5.03
N LYS A 11 -4.11 -4.93 4.89
CA LYS A 11 -5.05 -4.68 3.79
C LYS A 11 -5.70 -3.31 3.92
N ALA A 12 -6.05 -2.90 5.14
CA ALA A 12 -6.65 -1.60 5.37
C ALA A 12 -5.69 -0.46 4.97
N VAL A 13 -4.41 -0.60 5.32
CA VAL A 13 -3.42 0.40 4.96
C VAL A 13 -3.20 0.41 3.45
N LEU A 14 -3.18 -0.76 2.82
CA LEU A 14 -3.02 -0.86 1.39
C LEU A 14 -4.18 -0.19 0.67
N ASP A 15 -5.41 -0.40 1.13
CA ASP A 15 -6.59 0.23 0.55
C ASP A 15 -6.52 1.75 0.70
N ALA A 16 -6.13 2.24 1.87
CA ALA A 16 -5.98 3.67 2.09
C ALA A 16 -4.90 4.26 1.19
N THR A 17 -3.80 3.54 0.99
CA THR A 17 -2.72 3.98 0.12
C THR A 17 -3.20 4.04 -1.33
N SER A 18 -3.96 3.05 -1.76
CA SER A 18 -4.50 3.02 -3.12
C SER A 18 -5.46 4.18 -3.35
N ASP A 19 -6.32 4.47 -2.37
CA ASP A 19 -7.25 5.59 -2.47
C ASP A 19 -6.49 6.92 -2.56
N ALA A 20 -5.43 7.07 -1.77
CA ALA A 20 -4.62 8.28 -1.82
C ALA A 20 -3.95 8.43 -3.18
N LEU A 21 -3.48 7.34 -3.76
CA LEU A 21 -2.88 7.39 -5.10
C LEU A 21 -3.89 7.81 -6.16
N ASP A 22 -5.13 7.39 -6.00
CA ASP A 22 -6.18 7.76 -6.94
C ASP A 22 -6.49 9.25 -6.90
N GLU A 23 -6.20 9.91 -5.78
CA GLU A 23 -6.43 11.35 -5.65
C GLU A 23 -5.33 12.17 -6.30
N ILE A 24 -4.19 11.57 -6.61
CA ILE A 24 -3.05 12.29 -7.18
C ILE A 24 -3.04 12.06 -8.69
N PRO A 25 -3.05 13.12 -9.51
CA PRO A 25 -3.02 12.94 -10.95
C PRO A 25 -1.78 12.19 -11.39
N ALA A 26 -1.93 11.33 -12.39
CA ALA A 26 -0.82 10.56 -12.90
C ALA A 26 0.10 11.39 -13.79
N SER A 27 -0.44 12.46 -14.39
CA SER A 27 0.33 13.26 -15.33
C SER A 27 1.29 14.17 -14.60
N PRO A 28 2.57 14.19 -14.97
CA PRO A 28 3.52 15.10 -14.33
C PRO A 28 3.20 16.56 -14.59
N TYR A 29 2.41 16.86 -15.63
CA TYR A 29 2.04 18.22 -15.92
C TYR A 29 0.94 18.74 -14.98
N SER A 30 0.26 17.84 -14.32
CA SER A 30 -0.83 18.19 -13.39
C SER A 30 -0.40 18.13 -11.95
N CYS A 31 0.85 17.75 -11.66
CA CYS A 31 1.31 17.56 -10.29
C CYS A 31 2.41 18.53 -9.96
N SER A 32 2.42 19.01 -8.74
CA SER A 32 3.58 19.74 -8.22
C SER A 32 4.69 18.74 -7.94
N ALA A 33 5.90 19.25 -7.71
CA ALA A 33 7.02 18.38 -7.36
C ALA A 33 6.73 17.61 -6.06
N ALA A 34 6.06 18.26 -5.11
CA ALA A 34 5.70 17.61 -3.86
C ALA A 34 4.73 16.46 -4.10
N GLN A 35 3.75 16.65 -4.96
CA GLN A 35 2.78 15.60 -5.27
C GLN A 35 3.44 14.42 -5.97
N LEU A 36 4.38 14.66 -6.87
CA LEU A 36 5.11 13.58 -7.52
C LEU A 36 5.92 12.77 -6.50
N LYS A 37 6.53 13.44 -5.55
CA LYS A 37 7.29 12.75 -4.52
C LYS A 37 6.38 11.93 -3.61
N ILE A 38 5.25 12.49 -3.24
CA ILE A 38 4.27 11.78 -2.42
C ILE A 38 3.78 10.54 -3.16
N ARG A 39 3.47 10.70 -4.44
CA ARG A 39 3.00 9.57 -5.25
C ARG A 39 4.04 8.46 -5.30
N ALA A 40 5.30 8.80 -5.54
CA ALA A 40 6.37 7.80 -5.61
C ALA A 40 6.53 7.07 -4.28
N THR A 41 6.44 7.80 -3.17
CA THR A 41 6.54 7.20 -1.85
C THR A 41 5.35 6.27 -1.58
N LEU A 42 4.15 6.68 -1.94
CA LEU A 42 2.96 5.86 -1.73
C LEU A 42 3.00 4.60 -2.58
N GLU A 43 3.51 4.68 -3.80
CA GLU A 43 3.67 3.51 -4.66
C GLU A 43 4.65 2.51 -4.04
N ASN A 44 5.73 3.02 -3.48
CA ASN A 44 6.70 2.17 -2.81
C ASN A 44 6.10 1.50 -1.58
N VAL A 45 5.34 2.24 -0.79
CA VAL A 45 4.65 1.68 0.37
C VAL A 45 3.66 0.60 -0.05
N ALA A 46 2.89 0.84 -1.10
CA ALA A 46 1.93 -0.13 -1.60
C ALA A 46 2.63 -1.42 -2.03
N ASP A 47 3.77 -1.30 -2.69
CA ASP A 47 4.53 -2.45 -3.13
C ASP A 47 5.03 -3.27 -1.93
N GLN A 48 5.52 -2.60 -0.90
CA GLN A 48 5.99 -3.27 0.30
C GLN A 48 4.84 -3.96 1.03
N LEU A 49 3.68 -3.33 1.07
CA LEU A 49 2.51 -3.92 1.71
C LEU A 49 2.04 -5.18 0.97
N LEU A 50 2.12 -5.17 -0.35
CA LEU A 50 1.80 -6.35 -1.13
C LEU A 50 2.77 -7.49 -0.83
N HIS A 51 4.05 -7.19 -0.68
CA HIS A 51 5.04 -8.20 -0.31
C HIS A 51 4.74 -8.75 1.08
N LEU A 52 4.33 -7.91 2.01
CA LEU A 52 3.97 -8.37 3.35
C LEU A 52 2.78 -9.32 3.30
N LEU A 53 1.79 -9.01 2.45
CA LEU A 53 0.63 -9.90 2.31
C LEU A 53 1.05 -11.26 1.77
N VAL A 54 1.99 -11.28 0.84
CA VAL A 54 2.50 -12.55 0.32
C VAL A 54 3.15 -13.37 1.44
N PHE A 55 4.00 -12.73 2.25
CA PHE A 55 4.63 -13.41 3.36
C PHE A 55 3.62 -13.91 4.38
N ILE A 56 2.62 -13.12 4.69
CA ILE A 56 1.57 -13.51 5.64
C ILE A 56 0.82 -14.73 5.10
N ASN A 57 0.51 -14.73 3.82
CA ASN A 57 -0.21 -15.86 3.23
C ASN A 57 0.65 -17.12 3.18
N LEU A 58 1.93 -16.97 2.87
CA LEU A 58 2.81 -18.12 2.81
C LEU A 58 3.02 -18.76 4.19
N ASP A 59 3.12 -17.89 5.21
CA ASP A 59 3.37 -18.36 6.53
C ASP A 59 2.12 -18.80 7.23
N GLY A 60 1.01 -18.24 6.83
CA GLY A 60 -0.17 -18.29 7.58
C GLY A 60 -1.08 -19.39 7.42
N ASP A 61 -0.83 -20.20 6.57
CA ASP A 61 -1.76 -21.07 6.34
C ASP A 61 -2.09 -21.91 7.36
N GLU A 62 -1.71 -21.97 8.12
CA GLU A 62 -2.09 -22.77 9.02
C GLU A 62 -2.78 -22.43 9.87
N GLN A 63 -3.12 -22.12 9.99
CA GLN A 63 -3.96 -21.99 10.68
C GLN A 63 -4.26 -21.81 11.21
#